data_06e8acdd7a8eae5e685d6c3e3b8102f9
#
_entry.id   06e8acdd7a8eae5e685d6c3e3b8102f9
#
_cell.length_a   1.000
_cell.length_b   1.000
_cell.length_c   1.000
_cell.angle_alpha   90.00
_cell.angle_beta   90.00
_cell.angle_gamma   90.00
#
_symmetry.space_group_name_H-M   'P 1'
#
loop_
_entity.id
_entity.type
_entity.pdbx_description
1 polymer ?
#
loop_
_entity_poly.entity_id
_entity_poly.type
_entity_poly.pdbx_seq_one_letter_code
_entity_poly.pdbx_strand_id
1 'polypeptide(L)'
;MNELYRVIEKKIKASGYPRAISGEAVYDDICDQIDGKENGMYILMSKFEKDVVFEYHITILDDDFNLGLLTMRTPEGVFETNFDR
;
A
#
# COMPACT_ATOMS: atom_id res chain seq x y z
N MET A 1 17.57 -4.76 -6.40
CA MET A 1 16.34 -5.13 -5.69
C MET A 1 15.94 -4.02 -4.73
N ASN A 2 14.68 -3.71 -4.67
CA ASN A 2 14.19 -2.62 -3.84
C ASN A 2 13.79 -3.15 -2.46
N GLU A 3 14.45 -2.64 -1.42
CA GLU A 3 14.15 -3.08 -0.06
C GLU A 3 12.73 -2.72 0.37
N LEU A 4 12.14 -1.72 -0.24
CA LEU A 4 10.79 -1.32 0.09
C LEU A 4 9.78 -2.43 -0.18
N TYR A 5 10.02 -3.26 -1.19
CA TYR A 5 9.17 -4.42 -1.45
C TYR A 5 9.08 -5.32 -0.22
N ARG A 6 10.24 -5.58 0.40
CA ARG A 6 10.30 -6.45 1.57
C ARG A 6 9.64 -5.80 2.78
N VAL A 7 9.85 -4.50 2.94
CA VAL A 7 9.25 -3.77 4.07
C VAL A 7 7.74 -3.83 3.97
N ILE A 8 7.20 -3.56 2.78
CA ILE A 8 5.76 -3.59 2.57
C ILE A 8 5.20 -4.99 2.89
N GLU A 9 5.81 -6.02 2.33
CA GLU A 9 5.33 -7.37 2.52
C GLU A 9 5.39 -7.79 3.99
N LYS A 10 6.50 -7.45 4.65
CA LYS A 10 6.69 -7.80 6.05
C LYS A 10 5.68 -7.11 6.95
N LYS A 11 5.41 -5.83 6.69
CA LYS A 11 4.45 -5.08 7.49
C LYS A 11 3.02 -5.58 7.27
N ILE A 12 2.69 -5.97 6.05
CA ILE A 12 1.37 -6.53 5.78
C ILE A 12 1.19 -7.82 6.56
N LYS A 13 2.19 -8.69 6.57
CA LYS A 13 2.13 -9.92 7.34
C LYS A 13 2.00 -9.65 8.83
N ALA A 14 2.75 -8.67 9.31
CA ALA A 14 2.73 -8.34 10.74
C ALA A 14 1.39 -7.77 11.19
N SER A 15 0.61 -7.23 10.26
CA SER A 15 -0.71 -6.68 10.58
C SER A 15 -1.75 -7.77 10.84
N GLY A 16 -1.43 -9.01 10.52
CA GLY A 16 -2.37 -10.12 10.63
C GLY A 16 -3.14 -10.42 9.36
N TYR A 17 -2.82 -9.73 8.27
CA TYR A 17 -3.48 -9.93 6.99
C TYR A 17 -3.40 -11.42 6.61
N PRO A 18 -4.54 -12.09 6.35
CA PRO A 18 -4.57 -13.55 6.26
C PRO A 18 -4.20 -14.12 4.90
N ARG A 19 -3.98 -13.28 3.89
CA ARG A 19 -3.73 -13.77 2.53
C ARG A 19 -2.32 -13.44 2.10
N ALA A 20 -1.81 -14.19 1.14
CA ALA A 20 -0.50 -13.92 0.57
C ALA A 20 -0.57 -12.67 -0.31
N ILE A 21 0.47 -11.84 -0.24
CA ILE A 21 0.55 -10.63 -1.04
C ILE A 21 2.03 -10.37 -1.35
N SER A 22 2.30 -9.92 -2.56
CA SER A 22 3.65 -9.55 -2.96
C SER A 22 3.88 -8.07 -2.69
N GLY A 23 4.95 -7.76 -1.97
CA GLY A 23 5.32 -6.37 -1.75
C GLY A 23 5.61 -5.64 -3.05
N GLU A 24 6.17 -6.36 -4.03
CA GLU A 24 6.43 -5.79 -5.34
C GLU A 24 5.14 -5.40 -6.06
N ALA A 25 4.12 -6.26 -5.97
CA ALA A 25 2.83 -5.97 -6.60
C ALA A 25 2.20 -4.72 -6.01
N VAL A 26 2.28 -4.55 -4.70
CA VAL A 26 1.76 -3.36 -4.03
C VAL A 26 2.53 -2.13 -4.47
N TYR A 27 3.85 -2.21 -4.49
CA TYR A 27 4.70 -1.10 -4.89
C TYR A 27 4.42 -0.68 -6.32
N ASP A 28 4.33 -1.65 -7.24
CA ASP A 28 4.07 -1.36 -8.64
C ASP A 28 2.70 -0.71 -8.83
N ASP A 29 1.71 -1.18 -8.08
CA ASP A 29 0.37 -0.59 -8.15
C ASP A 29 0.39 0.87 -7.68
N ILE A 30 1.12 1.16 -6.61
CA ILE A 30 1.25 2.53 -6.13
C ILE A 30 1.91 3.40 -7.19
N CYS A 31 3.00 2.92 -7.78
CA CYS A 31 3.71 3.68 -8.80
C CYS A 31 2.82 3.98 -10.00
N ASP A 32 2.00 3.00 -10.41
CA ASP A 32 1.08 3.21 -11.51
C ASP A 32 0.03 4.27 -11.19
N GLN A 33 -0.48 4.24 -9.97
CA GLN A 33 -1.55 5.16 -9.59
C GLN A 33 -1.08 6.59 -9.40
N ILE A 34 0.15 6.77 -8.93
CA ILE A 34 0.66 8.12 -8.68
C ILE A 34 1.27 8.77 -9.91
N ASP A 35 1.43 8.02 -11.00
CA ASP A 35 2.03 8.55 -12.22
C ASP A 35 1.21 9.72 -12.73
N GLY A 36 1.88 10.86 -12.95
CA GLY A 36 1.23 12.06 -13.44
C GLY A 36 0.53 12.90 -12.38
N LYS A 37 0.52 12.48 -11.12
CA LYS A 37 -0.09 13.26 -10.06
C LYS A 37 0.87 14.32 -9.52
N GLU A 38 0.30 15.45 -9.11
CA GLU A 38 1.07 16.53 -8.52
C GLU A 38 1.38 16.24 -7.05
N ASN A 39 2.30 17.02 -6.49
CA ASN A 39 2.61 16.92 -5.07
C ASN A 39 1.36 17.11 -4.24
N GLY A 40 1.23 16.37 -3.15
CA GLY A 40 0.09 16.47 -2.27
C GLY A 40 -0.17 15.17 -1.54
N MET A 41 -1.23 15.17 -0.74
CA MET A 41 -1.64 14.00 0.02
C MET A 41 -2.84 13.36 -0.67
N TYR A 42 -2.79 12.05 -0.82
CA TYR A 42 -3.81 11.30 -1.55
C TYR A 42 -4.21 10.06 -0.77
N ILE A 43 -5.47 9.67 -0.96
CA ILE A 43 -5.94 8.37 -0.50
C ILE A 43 -6.32 7.62 -1.78
N LEU A 44 -5.57 6.57 -2.09
CA LEU A 44 -5.76 5.80 -3.30
C LEU A 44 -6.27 4.42 -2.96
N MET A 45 -7.08 3.85 -3.83
CA MET A 45 -7.66 2.53 -3.58
C MET A 45 -7.28 1.57 -4.69
N SER A 46 -7.12 0.32 -4.32
CA SER A 46 -6.82 -0.73 -5.28
C SER A 46 -7.56 -2.00 -4.89
N LYS A 47 -8.06 -2.71 -5.89
CA LYS A 47 -8.80 -3.94 -5.67
C LYS A 47 -7.95 -5.11 -6.14
N PHE A 48 -7.26 -5.74 -5.21
CA PHE A 48 -6.36 -6.84 -5.55
C PHE A 48 -7.09 -8.14 -5.83
N GLU A 49 -8.20 -8.34 -5.13
CA GLU A 49 -9.02 -9.51 -5.35
C GLU A 49 -10.46 -9.05 -5.37
N LYS A 50 -11.36 -9.95 -5.75
CA LYS A 50 -12.76 -9.64 -5.89
C LYS A 50 -13.34 -8.98 -4.63
N ASP A 51 -12.87 -9.43 -3.47
CA ASP A 51 -13.43 -9.01 -2.19
C ASP A 51 -12.41 -8.31 -1.29
N VAL A 52 -11.28 -7.89 -1.84
CA VAL A 52 -10.22 -7.24 -1.06
C VAL A 52 -9.91 -5.88 -1.65
N VAL A 53 -10.00 -4.84 -0.82
CA VAL A 53 -9.68 -3.48 -1.23
C VAL A 53 -8.56 -2.95 -0.35
N PHE A 54 -7.50 -2.48 -1.00
CA PHE A 54 -6.39 -1.82 -0.32
C PHE A 54 -6.57 -0.32 -0.44
N GLU A 55 -6.25 0.39 0.62
CA GLU A 55 -6.38 1.85 0.69
C GLU A 55 -5.02 2.40 1.09
N TYR A 56 -4.44 3.20 0.21
CA TYR A 56 -3.10 3.77 0.42
C TYR A 56 -3.21 5.22 0.82
N HIS A 57 -2.62 5.58 1.94
CA HIS A 57 -2.49 6.97 2.36
C HIS A 57 -1.10 7.44 1.98
N ILE A 58 -1.00 8.23 0.93
CA ILE A 58 0.26 8.55 0.28
C ILE A 58 0.46 10.05 0.20
N THR A 59 1.71 10.48 0.42
CA THR A 59 2.14 11.85 0.18
C THR A 59 3.10 11.82 -1.00
N ILE A 60 2.85 12.64 -2.01
CA ILE A 60 3.74 12.76 -3.17
C ILE A 60 4.51 14.07 -3.03
N LEU A 61 5.84 13.98 -3.16
CA LEU A 61 6.70 15.14 -3.04
C LEU A 61 7.90 14.96 -3.99
N ASP A 62 7.97 15.86 -4.99
CA ASP A 62 9.12 15.94 -5.90
C ASP A 62 9.46 14.61 -6.57
N ASP A 63 8.47 14.01 -7.22
CA ASP A 63 8.60 12.77 -7.99
C ASP A 63 8.86 11.55 -7.13
N ASP A 64 8.70 11.68 -5.83
CA ASP A 64 8.84 10.56 -4.91
C ASP A 64 7.55 10.44 -4.11
N PHE A 65 7.40 9.35 -3.38
CA PHE A 65 6.20 9.21 -2.55
C PHE A 65 6.56 8.59 -1.20
N ASN A 66 5.70 8.89 -0.24
CA ASN A 66 5.80 8.31 1.09
C ASN A 66 4.47 7.63 1.41
N LEU A 67 4.54 6.33 1.68
CA LEU A 67 3.36 5.56 2.09
C LEU A 67 3.29 5.62 3.62
N GLY A 68 2.29 6.33 4.13
CA GLY A 68 2.16 6.49 5.57
C GLY A 68 1.33 5.41 6.23
N LEU A 69 0.23 5.04 5.59
CA LEU A 69 -0.70 4.06 6.15
C LEU A 69 -1.27 3.20 5.04
N LEU A 70 -1.40 1.93 5.31
CA LEU A 70 -2.04 0.98 4.40
C LEU A 70 -3.18 0.30 5.14
N THR A 71 -4.38 0.40 4.59
CA THR A 71 -5.55 -0.28 5.14
C THR A 71 -5.99 -1.35 4.17
N MET A 72 -6.23 -2.54 4.68
CA MET A 72 -6.63 -3.69 3.87
C MET A 72 -8.00 -4.17 4.34
N ARG A 73 -9.01 -4.02 3.49
CA ARG A 73 -10.39 -4.39 3.83
C ARG A 73 -10.73 -5.72 3.16
N THR A 74 -11.08 -6.69 3.96
CA THR A 74 -11.38 -8.04 3.50
C THR A 74 -12.63 -8.57 4.18
N PRO A 75 -13.21 -9.68 3.67
CA PRO A 75 -14.32 -10.32 4.39
C PRO A 75 -13.92 -10.84 5.76
N GLU A 76 -12.64 -11.11 5.97
CA GLU A 76 -12.15 -11.57 7.28
C GLU A 76 -11.98 -10.42 8.27
N GLY A 77 -12.03 -9.18 7.81
CA GLY A 77 -11.87 -8.03 8.66
C GLY A 77 -11.05 -6.93 8.02
N VAL A 78 -10.77 -5.90 8.79
CA VAL A 78 -9.98 -4.75 8.34
C VAL A 78 -8.63 -4.80 9.06
N PHE A 79 -7.56 -4.70 8.27
CA PHE A 79 -6.20 -4.74 8.80
C PHE A 79 -5.48 -3.46 8.41
N GLU A 80 -4.65 -2.96 9.29
CA GLU A 80 -3.92 -1.72 9.04
C GLU A 80 -2.47 -1.88 9.42
N THR A 81 -1.60 -1.18 8.69
CA THR A 81 -0.21 -1.09 9.05
C THR A 81 0.31 0.31 8.76
N ASN A 82 1.09 0.83 9.68
CA ASN A 82 1.61 2.18 9.62
C ASN A 82 3.08 2.13 9.19
N PHE A 83 3.43 2.96 8.21
CA PHE A 83 4.77 2.99 7.64
C PHE A 83 5.61 4.18 8.12
N ASP A 84 5.03 5.05 8.92
CA ASP A 84 5.75 6.23 9.41
C ASP A 84 6.68 5.92 10.58
N ARG A 85 6.72 4.67 11.00
CA ARG A 85 7.52 4.29 12.16
C ARG A 85 8.51 3.23 11.78
#